data_34a86263dde916097ac9d4ae47b4bded
#
_entry.id   34a86263dde916097ac9d4ae47b4bded
#
_cell.length_a   1.000
_cell.length_b   1.000
_cell.length_c   1.000
_cell.angle_alpha   90.00
_cell.angle_beta   90.00
_cell.angle_gamma   90.00
#
_symmetry.space_group_name_H-M   'P 1'
#
loop_
_entity.id
_entity.type
_entity.pdbx_description
1 polymer ?
#
loop_
_entity_poly.entity_id
_entity_poly.type
_entity_poly.pdbx_seq_one_letter_code
_entity_poly.pdbx_strand_id
1 'polypeptide(L)'
;MHRALILGVSLLVLAACEKKPDATAAAGDAPNVSAAASMTSPPKRKPGLWAQTVTTGGMTQTMKLCLDEATEAKLTVWGQQAGKDICAKNDITPTPGGWAFTSECDMGQAGKVSTTGKATGDFNSKYVIKATSVTTGSSMAQANGTHEMEMTGTWEGACPANMKPGDMTMPNGMTMNIANLAGK
;
A
#
# COMPACT_ATOMS: atom_id res chain seq x y z
N MET A 1 -29.63 59.30 31.84
CA MET A 1 -28.82 60.53 31.99
C MET A 1 -27.86 60.60 30.84
N HIS A 2 -28.05 61.58 30.00
CA HIS A 2 -27.10 62.40 29.23
C HIS A 2 -26.22 61.70 28.17
N ARG A 3 -26.51 61.90 26.87
CA ARG A 3 -26.02 62.96 25.93
C ARG A 3 -24.55 62.79 25.59
N ALA A 4 -24.03 62.87 24.38
CA ALA A 4 -24.35 63.55 23.12
C ALA A 4 -23.47 62.93 22.00
N LEU A 5 -23.91 62.70 20.84
CA LEU A 5 -23.76 63.47 19.58
C LEU A 5 -22.38 64.12 19.36
N ILE A 6 -21.70 63.76 18.30
CA ILE A 6 -21.09 64.67 17.34
C ILE A 6 -20.97 63.97 15.97
N LEU A 7 -21.51 64.66 14.97
CA LEU A 7 -21.40 64.43 13.53
C LEU A 7 -20.00 64.78 13.00
N GLY A 8 -19.59 64.07 11.97
CA GLY A 8 -18.46 64.48 11.10
C GLY A 8 -18.66 63.94 9.71
N VAL A 9 -19.19 64.77 8.84
CA VAL A 9 -19.40 64.60 7.40
C VAL A 9 -18.15 65.06 6.65
N SER A 10 -17.63 64.32 5.70
CA SER A 10 -16.91 64.80 4.48
C SER A 10 -16.78 63.67 3.49
N LEU A 11 -17.44 63.69 2.53
CA LEU A 11 -17.51 64.02 1.08
C LEU A 11 -16.30 63.54 0.24
N LEU A 12 -16.71 62.73 -0.71
CA LEU A 12 -16.31 62.58 -2.15
C LEU A 12 -14.84 62.33 -2.50
N VAL A 13 -14.63 61.23 -3.27
CA VAL A 13 -14.40 61.34 -4.73
C VAL A 13 -14.69 60.02 -5.43
N LEU A 14 -15.47 60.08 -6.49
CA LEU A 14 -15.76 59.03 -7.48
C LEU A 14 -14.53 58.74 -8.34
N ALA A 15 -14.24 57.47 -8.60
CA ALA A 15 -13.66 57.05 -9.88
C ALA A 15 -14.28 55.72 -10.24
N ALA A 16 -15.18 55.78 -11.22
CA ALA A 16 -15.78 54.64 -11.90
C ALA A 16 -14.74 54.01 -12.85
N CYS A 17 -14.59 52.69 -12.78
CA CYS A 17 -14.21 51.90 -13.94
C CYS A 17 -15.09 50.65 -13.92
N GLU A 18 -16.10 50.70 -14.77
CA GLU A 18 -16.86 49.52 -15.19
C GLU A 18 -15.93 48.56 -15.92
N LYS A 19 -15.92 47.30 -15.51
CA LYS A 19 -15.54 46.19 -16.36
C LYS A 19 -16.43 44.98 -16.05
N LYS A 20 -17.18 44.64 -17.10
CA LYS A 20 -18.14 43.58 -17.34
C LYS A 20 -17.80 42.23 -16.66
N PRO A 21 -18.78 41.50 -16.13
CA PRO A 21 -18.57 40.17 -15.59
C PRO A 21 -18.48 39.16 -16.75
N ASP A 22 -17.30 38.59 -16.96
CA ASP A 22 -17.15 37.36 -17.72
C ASP A 22 -17.45 36.18 -16.79
N ALA A 23 -18.32 35.31 -17.26
CA ALA A 23 -18.71 34.06 -16.63
C ALA A 23 -17.47 33.15 -16.52
N THR A 24 -16.95 33.02 -15.32
CA THR A 24 -15.90 32.02 -15.04
C THR A 24 -16.59 30.72 -14.68
N ALA A 25 -16.44 29.77 -15.60
CA ALA A 25 -16.74 28.37 -15.38
C ALA A 25 -16.08 27.87 -14.09
N ALA A 26 -16.86 27.15 -13.30
CA ALA A 26 -16.35 26.39 -12.13
C ALA A 26 -15.25 25.43 -12.61
N ALA A 27 -14.02 25.73 -12.25
CA ALA A 27 -12.92 24.77 -12.33
C ALA A 27 -13.19 23.72 -11.25
N GLY A 28 -13.64 22.56 -11.70
CA GLY A 28 -13.68 21.36 -10.84
C GLY A 28 -12.28 21.09 -10.32
N ASP A 29 -12.17 20.88 -9.02
CA ASP A 29 -10.97 20.33 -8.37
C ASP A 29 -10.61 19.01 -9.06
N ALA A 30 -9.67 19.08 -9.99
CA ALA A 30 -8.98 17.89 -10.45
C ALA A 30 -8.18 17.35 -9.26
N PRO A 31 -8.30 16.07 -8.91
CA PRO A 31 -7.48 15.50 -7.86
C PRO A 31 -6.01 15.74 -8.24
N ASN A 32 -5.29 16.41 -7.36
CA ASN A 32 -3.86 16.63 -7.45
C ASN A 32 -3.19 15.26 -7.49
N VAL A 33 -2.93 14.73 -8.69
CA VAL A 33 -2.07 13.58 -8.91
C VAL A 33 -0.66 14.06 -8.55
N SER A 34 -0.34 13.90 -7.25
CA SER A 34 0.99 14.13 -6.75
C SER A 34 1.97 13.42 -7.68
N ALA A 35 2.83 14.19 -8.32
CA ALA A 35 3.84 13.68 -9.22
C ALA A 35 4.57 12.54 -8.52
N ALA A 36 4.46 11.32 -9.07
CA ALA A 36 5.20 10.17 -8.59
C ALA A 36 6.69 10.56 -8.67
N ALA A 37 7.26 10.90 -7.52
CA ALA A 37 8.69 11.03 -7.38
C ALA A 37 9.29 9.75 -7.97
N SER A 38 10.32 9.89 -8.80
CA SER A 38 11.04 8.77 -9.43
C SER A 38 11.66 7.94 -8.31
N MET A 39 10.88 7.00 -7.77
CA MET A 39 11.34 6.11 -6.71
C MET A 39 12.27 5.09 -7.35
N THR A 40 13.54 5.17 -7.01
CA THR A 40 14.57 4.24 -7.50
C THR A 40 14.57 2.89 -6.78
N SER A 41 13.80 2.76 -5.71
CA SER A 41 13.69 1.54 -4.90
C SER A 41 12.24 1.24 -4.54
N PRO A 42 11.85 -0.05 -4.47
CA PRO A 42 10.52 -0.44 -4.04
C PRO A 42 10.20 0.13 -2.65
N PRO A 43 8.99 0.64 -2.43
CA PRO A 43 8.61 1.22 -1.15
C PRO A 43 8.57 0.15 -0.05
N LYS A 44 8.86 0.59 1.17
CA LYS A 44 8.72 -0.20 2.40
C LYS A 44 7.43 0.21 3.11
N ARG A 45 6.83 -0.74 3.81
CA ARG A 45 5.69 -0.46 4.68
C ARG A 45 6.15 0.35 5.89
N LYS A 46 5.32 1.31 6.29
CA LYS A 46 5.51 2.07 7.52
C LYS A 46 5.50 1.13 8.74
N PRO A 47 6.38 1.32 9.73
CA PRO A 47 6.31 0.57 10.99
C PRO A 47 4.96 0.73 11.68
N GLY A 48 4.50 -0.34 12.34
CA GLY A 48 3.23 -0.40 13.05
C GLY A 48 2.40 -1.63 12.74
N LEU A 49 1.13 -1.58 13.12
CA LEU A 49 0.14 -2.63 12.91
C LEU A 49 -0.49 -2.51 11.52
N TRP A 50 -0.45 -3.60 10.78
CA TRP A 50 -1.07 -3.72 9.46
C TRP A 50 -2.16 -4.78 9.46
N ALA A 51 -3.37 -4.41 9.06
CA ALA A 51 -4.38 -5.38 8.67
C ALA A 51 -4.12 -5.78 7.21
N GLN A 52 -3.91 -7.07 6.98
CA GLN A 52 -3.70 -7.64 5.64
C GLN A 52 -4.86 -8.55 5.29
N THR A 53 -5.63 -8.17 4.29
CA THR A 53 -6.72 -8.97 3.74
C THR A 53 -6.24 -9.62 2.44
N VAL A 54 -6.25 -10.95 2.41
CA VAL A 54 -5.85 -11.75 1.25
C VAL A 54 -7.07 -12.49 0.71
N THR A 55 -7.31 -12.35 -0.59
CA THR A 55 -8.33 -13.08 -1.33
C THR A 55 -7.65 -13.96 -2.38
N THR A 56 -7.90 -15.25 -2.34
CA THR A 56 -7.43 -16.24 -3.31
C THR A 56 -8.43 -17.38 -3.41
N GLY A 57 -8.68 -17.87 -4.63
CA GLY A 57 -9.62 -18.97 -4.86
C GLY A 57 -11.03 -18.72 -4.31
N GLY A 58 -11.49 -17.47 -4.27
CA GLY A 58 -12.77 -17.07 -3.70
C GLY A 58 -12.82 -17.01 -2.16
N MET A 59 -11.74 -17.36 -1.48
CA MET A 59 -11.63 -17.26 -0.02
C MET A 59 -10.94 -15.96 0.38
N THR A 60 -11.49 -15.29 1.40
CA THR A 60 -10.92 -14.05 1.94
C THR A 60 -10.55 -14.25 3.41
N GLN A 61 -9.33 -13.87 3.77
CA GLN A 61 -8.83 -13.93 5.14
C GLN A 61 -8.18 -12.59 5.50
N THR A 62 -8.40 -12.15 6.73
CA THR A 62 -7.74 -10.95 7.26
C THR A 62 -6.86 -11.34 8.44
N MET A 63 -5.60 -10.93 8.40
CA MET A 63 -4.63 -11.14 9.46
C MET A 63 -4.02 -9.81 9.88
N LYS A 64 -3.52 -9.72 11.10
CA LYS A 64 -2.84 -8.52 11.61
C LYS A 64 -1.37 -8.82 11.79
N LEU A 65 -0.52 -7.94 11.28
CA LEU A 65 0.93 -8.06 11.30
C LEU A 65 1.54 -6.82 11.96
N CYS A 66 2.35 -7.05 12.99
CA CYS A 66 3.14 -6.00 13.62
C CYS A 66 4.52 -5.90 12.95
N LEU A 67 4.86 -4.71 12.47
CA LEU A 67 6.13 -4.44 11.78
C LEU A 67 6.94 -3.35 12.48
N ASP A 68 8.25 -3.55 12.56
CA ASP A 68 9.26 -2.52 12.70
C ASP A 68 10.15 -2.49 11.44
N GLU A 69 11.12 -1.59 11.39
CA GLU A 69 12.03 -1.48 10.25
C GLU A 69 12.84 -2.74 10.00
N ALA A 70 13.30 -3.41 11.06
CA ALA A 70 14.10 -4.63 10.96
C ALA A 70 13.25 -5.81 10.47
N THR A 71 12.01 -5.90 10.94
CA THR A 71 11.05 -6.92 10.50
C THR A 71 10.62 -6.67 9.06
N GLU A 72 10.35 -5.42 8.68
CA GLU A 72 10.02 -5.07 7.29
C GLU A 72 11.17 -5.43 6.34
N ALA A 73 12.42 -5.23 6.75
CA ALA A 73 13.56 -5.63 5.94
C ALA A 73 13.64 -7.14 5.68
N LYS A 74 13.15 -7.96 6.61
CA LYS A 74 13.11 -9.44 6.49
C LYS A 74 11.84 -9.94 5.80
N LEU A 75 10.71 -9.31 6.11
CA LEU A 75 9.38 -9.72 5.67
C LEU A 75 8.81 -8.77 4.61
N THR A 76 9.68 -8.24 3.77
CA THR A 76 9.24 -7.30 2.73
C THR A 76 8.08 -7.89 1.92
N VAL A 77 7.09 -7.07 1.64
CA VAL A 77 5.93 -7.43 0.82
C VAL A 77 6.32 -7.90 -0.60
N TRP A 78 7.54 -7.59 -1.02
CA TRP A 78 8.09 -7.96 -2.31
C TRP A 78 8.74 -9.34 -2.36
N GLY A 79 8.81 -10.06 -1.24
CA GLY A 79 9.38 -11.41 -1.17
C GLY A 79 10.89 -11.52 -1.43
N GLN A 80 11.60 -10.40 -1.60
CA GLN A 80 13.00 -10.39 -2.03
C GLN A 80 13.98 -11.09 -1.10
N GLN A 81 13.70 -11.12 0.21
CA GLN A 81 14.61 -11.74 1.18
C GLN A 81 14.45 -13.26 1.23
N ALA A 82 13.22 -13.75 1.11
CA ALA A 82 12.94 -15.18 1.16
C ALA A 82 13.29 -15.90 -0.16
N GLY A 83 13.47 -15.15 -1.25
CA GLY A 83 13.57 -15.73 -2.59
C GLY A 83 14.98 -15.81 -3.18
N LYS A 84 16.01 -15.26 -2.53
CA LYS A 84 17.34 -15.13 -3.15
C LYS A 84 17.99 -16.46 -3.55
N ASP A 85 17.71 -17.51 -2.81
CA ASP A 85 18.31 -18.83 -3.04
C ASP A 85 17.45 -19.75 -3.88
N ILE A 86 16.15 -19.46 -4.02
CA ILE A 86 15.17 -20.31 -4.71
C ILE A 86 14.58 -19.67 -5.97
N CYS A 87 14.78 -18.36 -6.15
CA CYS A 87 14.24 -17.64 -7.30
C CYS A 87 15.36 -17.23 -8.25
N ALA A 88 15.31 -17.75 -9.48
CA ALA A 88 16.21 -17.36 -10.56
C ALA A 88 15.92 -15.93 -11.06
N LYS A 89 14.71 -15.46 -10.85
CA LYS A 89 14.25 -14.13 -11.24
C LYS A 89 13.39 -13.52 -10.15
N ASN A 90 13.64 -12.25 -9.85
CA ASN A 90 12.81 -11.45 -8.94
C ASN A 90 12.98 -9.97 -9.28
N ASP A 91 12.22 -9.49 -10.25
CA ASP A 91 12.29 -8.13 -10.77
C ASP A 91 11.14 -7.29 -10.23
N ILE A 92 11.44 -6.07 -9.78
CA ILE A 92 10.46 -5.09 -9.35
C ILE A 92 10.78 -3.78 -10.08
N THR A 93 9.80 -3.28 -10.82
CA THR A 93 9.96 -2.10 -11.67
C THR A 93 8.89 -1.05 -11.39
N PRO A 94 9.25 0.23 -11.34
CA PRO A 94 8.26 1.31 -11.21
C PRO A 94 7.39 1.37 -12.46
N THR A 95 6.10 1.65 -12.26
CA THR A 95 5.11 1.87 -13.32
C THR A 95 4.24 3.09 -13.00
N PRO A 96 3.55 3.68 -13.98
CA PRO A 96 2.58 4.72 -13.67
C PRO A 96 1.55 4.23 -12.63
N GLY A 97 1.50 4.92 -11.48
CA GLY A 97 0.57 4.62 -10.39
C GLY A 97 0.98 3.46 -9.46
N GLY A 98 2.21 2.93 -9.57
CA GLY A 98 2.64 1.87 -8.67
C GLY A 98 3.89 1.12 -9.11
N TRP A 99 3.89 -0.19 -8.89
CA TRP A 99 5.02 -1.08 -9.14
C TRP A 99 4.53 -2.37 -9.80
N ALA A 100 5.27 -2.85 -10.78
CA ALA A 100 5.10 -4.18 -11.33
C ALA A 100 6.19 -5.10 -10.77
N PHE A 101 5.88 -6.37 -10.61
CA PHE A 101 6.86 -7.38 -10.20
C PHE A 101 6.67 -8.68 -10.96
N THR A 102 7.79 -9.40 -11.13
CA THR A 102 7.82 -10.75 -11.69
C THR A 102 8.79 -11.59 -10.89
N SER A 103 8.48 -12.85 -10.66
CA SER A 103 9.39 -13.82 -10.05
C SER A 103 9.27 -15.20 -10.70
N GLU A 104 10.40 -15.93 -10.71
CA GLU A 104 10.47 -17.33 -11.16
C GLU A 104 11.26 -18.09 -10.10
N CYS A 105 10.58 -18.95 -9.36
CA CYS A 105 11.12 -19.63 -8.21
C CYS A 105 10.98 -21.15 -8.35
N ASP A 106 12.02 -21.90 -7.95
CA ASP A 106 11.96 -23.36 -7.83
C ASP A 106 11.74 -23.73 -6.36
N MET A 107 10.54 -24.16 -6.04
CA MET A 107 10.12 -24.51 -4.67
C MET A 107 10.33 -26.00 -4.37
N GLY A 108 11.17 -26.70 -5.14
CA GLY A 108 11.43 -28.12 -5.00
C GLY A 108 10.17 -28.96 -5.20
N GLN A 109 9.77 -29.73 -4.19
CA GLN A 109 8.56 -30.57 -4.25
C GLN A 109 7.25 -29.79 -4.43
N ALA A 110 7.23 -28.51 -4.05
CA ALA A 110 6.08 -27.64 -4.27
C ALA A 110 5.99 -27.13 -5.73
N GLY A 111 6.99 -27.46 -6.58
CA GLY A 111 7.00 -27.14 -8.00
C GLY A 111 7.70 -25.84 -8.35
N LYS A 112 7.64 -25.48 -9.62
CA LYS A 112 8.13 -24.20 -10.13
C LYS A 112 6.98 -23.21 -10.18
N VAL A 113 7.23 -22.01 -9.62
CA VAL A 113 6.22 -20.95 -9.50
C VAL A 113 6.70 -19.73 -10.27
N SER A 114 5.93 -19.32 -11.27
CA SER A 114 6.10 -18.04 -11.96
C SER A 114 5.00 -17.10 -11.50
N THR A 115 5.37 -15.93 -10.99
CA THR A 115 4.42 -14.94 -10.50
C THR A 115 4.60 -13.63 -11.22
N THR A 116 3.50 -13.01 -11.61
CA THR A 116 3.46 -11.63 -12.11
C THR A 116 2.43 -10.85 -11.33
N GLY A 117 2.69 -9.56 -11.08
CA GLY A 117 1.75 -8.76 -10.33
C GLY A 117 2.01 -7.27 -10.39
N LYS A 118 1.08 -6.54 -9.78
CA LYS A 118 1.16 -5.10 -9.60
C LYS A 118 0.83 -4.73 -8.16
N ALA A 119 1.53 -3.72 -7.65
CA ALA A 119 1.25 -3.11 -6.37
C ALA A 119 0.97 -1.62 -6.58
N THR A 120 -0.08 -1.13 -5.96
CA THR A 120 -0.54 0.27 -6.05
C THR A 120 -0.87 0.81 -4.67
N GLY A 121 -0.95 2.13 -4.55
CA GLY A 121 -1.31 2.80 -3.30
C GLY A 121 -0.11 3.35 -2.53
N ASP A 122 -0.36 3.69 -1.27
CA ASP A 122 0.63 4.27 -0.37
C ASP A 122 1.02 3.27 0.73
N PHE A 123 2.29 2.85 0.74
CA PHE A 123 2.85 1.91 1.71
C PHE A 123 3.02 2.50 3.12
N ASN A 124 2.62 3.75 3.33
CA ASN A 124 2.50 4.36 4.66
C ASN A 124 1.08 4.28 5.24
N SER A 125 0.07 3.97 4.40
CA SER A 125 -1.34 3.97 4.82
C SER A 125 -2.15 2.81 4.27
N LYS A 126 -2.25 2.68 2.95
CA LYS A 126 -3.00 1.61 2.28
C LYS A 126 -2.42 1.26 0.92
N TYR A 127 -2.20 -0.02 0.69
CA TYR A 127 -1.77 -0.54 -0.61
C TYR A 127 -2.62 -1.74 -1.04
N VAL A 128 -2.60 -2.01 -2.33
CA VAL A 128 -3.22 -3.20 -2.95
C VAL A 128 -2.20 -3.89 -3.83
N ILE A 129 -2.10 -5.21 -3.71
CA ILE A 129 -1.30 -6.07 -4.57
C ILE A 129 -2.25 -7.03 -5.28
N LYS A 130 -2.12 -7.10 -6.60
CA LYS A 130 -2.79 -8.13 -7.43
C LYS A 130 -1.72 -8.94 -8.12
N ALA A 131 -1.81 -10.25 -8.00
CA ALA A 131 -0.84 -11.17 -8.57
C ALA A 131 -1.51 -12.38 -9.19
N THR A 132 -0.90 -12.88 -10.26
CA THR A 132 -1.20 -14.16 -10.88
C THR A 132 0.03 -15.04 -10.78
N SER A 133 -0.13 -16.23 -10.21
CA SER A 133 0.91 -17.24 -10.10
C SER A 133 0.55 -18.47 -10.92
N VAL A 134 1.54 -19.01 -11.64
CA VAL A 134 1.42 -20.27 -12.34
C VAL A 134 2.37 -21.26 -11.70
N THR A 135 1.84 -22.37 -11.18
CA THR A 135 2.60 -23.45 -10.57
C THR A 135 2.62 -24.66 -11.48
N THR A 136 3.80 -25.25 -11.67
CA THR A 136 3.99 -26.47 -12.47
C THR A 136 4.91 -27.44 -11.74
N GLY A 137 4.65 -28.75 -11.91
CA GLY A 137 5.51 -29.80 -11.34
C GLY A 137 5.42 -29.97 -9.83
N SER A 138 4.36 -29.43 -9.19
CA SER A 138 4.09 -29.70 -7.78
C SER A 138 3.69 -31.16 -7.58
N SER A 139 4.19 -31.81 -6.54
CA SER A 139 3.77 -33.13 -6.08
C SER A 139 2.31 -33.15 -5.60
N MET A 140 1.77 -32.00 -5.20
CA MET A 140 0.35 -31.81 -4.90
C MET A 140 -0.40 -31.36 -6.15
N ALA A 141 -1.19 -32.25 -6.74
CA ALA A 141 -1.87 -31.99 -8.02
C ALA A 141 -2.70 -30.69 -8.03
N GLN A 142 -3.38 -30.40 -6.91
CA GLN A 142 -4.22 -29.21 -6.75
C GLN A 142 -3.43 -27.88 -6.65
N ALA A 143 -2.13 -27.95 -6.40
CA ALA A 143 -1.27 -26.77 -6.39
C ALA A 143 -0.84 -26.35 -7.80
N ASN A 144 -0.92 -27.26 -8.79
CA ASN A 144 -0.60 -26.93 -10.17
C ASN A 144 -1.71 -26.10 -10.81
N GLY A 145 -1.33 -25.22 -11.72
CA GLY A 145 -2.25 -24.35 -12.44
C GLY A 145 -2.06 -22.87 -12.15
N THR A 146 -3.05 -22.09 -12.55
CA THR A 146 -3.05 -20.64 -12.39
C THR A 146 -3.87 -20.23 -11.16
N HIS A 147 -3.28 -19.40 -10.32
CA HIS A 147 -3.89 -18.90 -9.10
C HIS A 147 -3.83 -17.37 -9.09
N GLU A 148 -4.95 -16.74 -8.85
CA GLU A 148 -5.04 -15.30 -8.67
C GLU A 148 -5.11 -14.96 -7.17
N MET A 149 -4.42 -13.88 -6.81
CA MET A 149 -4.39 -13.36 -5.44
C MET A 149 -4.57 -11.84 -5.46
N GLU A 150 -5.40 -11.37 -4.58
CA GLU A 150 -5.47 -9.95 -4.22
C GLU A 150 -5.15 -9.78 -2.73
N MET A 151 -4.23 -8.88 -2.41
CA MET A 151 -3.90 -8.53 -1.03
C MET A 151 -4.09 -7.02 -0.84
N THR A 152 -4.85 -6.64 0.18
CA THR A 152 -4.96 -5.27 0.65
C THR A 152 -4.28 -5.15 2.00
N GLY A 153 -3.33 -4.23 2.13
CA GLY A 153 -2.73 -3.84 3.40
C GLY A 153 -3.27 -2.49 3.84
N THR A 154 -3.73 -2.39 5.08
CA THR A 154 -4.17 -1.13 5.70
C THR A 154 -3.42 -0.93 7.02
N TRP A 155 -2.77 0.23 7.18
CA TRP A 155 -2.09 0.58 8.42
C TRP A 155 -3.11 1.00 9.48
N GLU A 156 -3.05 0.40 10.67
CA GLU A 156 -4.00 0.62 11.76
C GLU A 156 -3.41 1.40 12.94
N GLY A 157 -2.14 1.82 12.85
CA GLY A 157 -1.50 2.56 13.93
C GLY A 157 -0.27 1.88 14.49
N ALA A 158 0.09 2.18 15.72
CA ALA A 158 1.19 1.51 16.41
C ALA A 158 0.83 0.06 16.75
N CYS A 159 1.84 -0.81 16.85
CA CYS A 159 1.62 -2.15 17.37
C CYS A 159 1.08 -2.11 18.80
N PRO A 160 0.06 -2.91 19.15
CA PRO A 160 -0.42 -3.01 20.52
C PRO A 160 0.64 -3.66 21.43
N ALA A 161 0.58 -3.35 22.73
CA ALA A 161 1.60 -3.77 23.69
C ALA A 161 1.77 -5.31 23.83
N ASN A 162 0.76 -6.07 23.46
CA ASN A 162 0.77 -7.54 23.47
C ASN A 162 1.31 -8.17 22.18
N MET A 163 1.71 -7.38 21.18
CA MET A 163 2.33 -7.85 19.94
C MET A 163 3.76 -7.35 19.82
N LYS A 164 4.65 -8.23 19.39
CA LYS A 164 6.05 -7.93 19.09
C LYS A 164 6.23 -7.78 17.58
N PRO A 165 7.28 -7.08 17.11
CA PRO A 165 7.63 -7.08 15.70
C PRO A 165 7.76 -8.50 15.12
N GLY A 166 7.10 -8.74 14.00
CA GLY A 166 6.99 -10.04 13.37
C GLY A 166 5.80 -10.89 13.83
N ASP A 167 5.08 -10.49 14.87
CA ASP A 167 3.88 -11.22 15.28
C ASP A 167 2.75 -11.01 14.25
N MET A 168 2.20 -12.15 13.82
CA MET A 168 1.03 -12.22 12.95
C MET A 168 -0.11 -12.89 13.71
N THR A 169 -1.24 -12.19 13.80
CA THR A 169 -2.48 -12.74 14.37
C THR A 169 -3.41 -13.17 13.25
N MET A 170 -3.79 -14.43 13.24
CA MET A 170 -4.70 -15.06 12.29
C MET A 170 -6.17 -14.77 12.64
N PRO A 171 -7.13 -14.98 11.70
CA PRO A 171 -8.56 -14.74 11.95
C PRO A 171 -9.15 -15.52 13.15
N ASN A 172 -8.58 -16.68 13.47
CA ASN A 172 -8.96 -17.52 14.63
C ASN A 172 -8.35 -17.04 15.96
N GLY A 173 -7.62 -15.89 15.97
CA GLY A 173 -6.98 -15.33 17.16
C GLY A 173 -5.60 -15.94 17.48
N MET A 174 -5.14 -16.95 16.75
CA MET A 174 -3.81 -17.52 16.92
C MET A 174 -2.75 -16.49 16.50
N THR A 175 -1.74 -16.29 17.35
CA THR A 175 -0.60 -15.41 17.04
C THR A 175 0.67 -16.25 16.90
N MET A 176 1.44 -15.99 15.83
CA MET A 176 2.75 -16.57 15.59
C MET A 176 3.74 -15.50 15.18
N ASN A 177 5.02 -15.68 15.50
CA ASN A 177 6.06 -14.75 15.04
C ASN A 177 6.68 -15.25 13.73
N ILE A 178 6.33 -14.61 12.61
CA ILE A 178 6.79 -15.02 11.28
C ILE A 178 8.20 -14.53 10.95
N ALA A 179 8.73 -13.52 11.66
CA ALA A 179 10.12 -13.08 11.49
C ALA A 179 11.14 -14.16 11.87
N ASN A 180 10.75 -15.08 12.75
CA ASN A 180 11.59 -16.22 13.16
C ASN A 180 11.55 -17.37 12.13
N LEU A 181 10.61 -17.37 11.19
CA LEU A 181 10.48 -18.38 10.14
C LEU A 181 11.27 -17.98 8.88
N ALA A 182 11.45 -16.70 8.65
CA ALA A 182 12.13 -16.16 7.46
C ALA A 182 13.66 -16.23 7.50
N GLY A 183 14.25 -16.83 8.54
CA GLY A 183 15.70 -16.89 8.75
C GLY A 183 16.26 -18.31 8.94
N LYS A 184 15.50 -19.35 8.53
CA LYS A 184 15.99 -20.75 8.60
C LYS A 184 16.16 -21.33 7.22
#